data_3c5ca5ef671f86e89de0a4e002cf21d5
#
_entry.id   3c5ca5ef671f86e89de0a4e002cf21d5
#
_cell.length_a   1.000
_cell.length_b   1.000
_cell.length_c   1.000
_cell.angle_alpha   90.00
_cell.angle_beta   90.00
_cell.angle_gamma   90.00
#
_symmetry.space_group_name_H-M   'P 1'
#
loop_
_entity.id
_entity.type
_entity.pdbx_description
1 polymer ?
#
loop_
_entity_poly.entity_id
_entity_poly.type
_entity_poly.pdbx_seq_one_letter_code
_entity_poly.pdbx_strand_id
1 'polypeptide(L)'
;MKQVSFSRVMTYVRCPEHYLFRYVLGMSNAPRKVFKHGFALHETIEYHFDQKKQDGRGIKLAEAKEFFAQAFVNALEDYGTELDEARPYLTREYLSKERKISVKDMMETGKRGLEVYFRRLSPYITPDLVEEPFSFKVRQGLEMIGRIDLTDTDGVIHELKTTRVTPNKQDIRSDAQLAIYQIGYKEITGHAPKGISKDYVVLSKNNSKIVRFRVVRPFIDKRTVVRNVSAIMDAADKNIFYCMHPAESWICSKEWCSFYKFHQELKKTGLSAFMEKYREKKRRKLRR
;
A
#
# COMPACT_ATOMS: atom_id res chain seq x y z
N MET A 1 -0.05 -23.25 3.10
CA MET A 1 -1.10 -22.41 3.69
C MET A 1 -1.22 -21.16 2.82
N LYS A 2 -2.46 -20.73 2.46
CA LYS A 2 -2.66 -19.51 1.63
C LYS A 2 -2.45 -18.30 2.53
N GLN A 3 -1.63 -17.36 2.09
CA GLN A 3 -1.38 -16.11 2.80
C GLN A 3 -2.11 -14.95 2.14
N VAL A 4 -2.66 -14.06 2.94
CA VAL A 4 -3.38 -12.88 2.49
C VAL A 4 -2.95 -11.65 3.29
N SER A 5 -2.61 -10.56 2.57
CA SER A 5 -2.30 -9.27 3.19
C SER A 5 -3.55 -8.37 3.21
N PHE A 6 -3.52 -7.33 4.06
CA PHE A 6 -4.57 -6.31 4.07
C PHE A 6 -4.81 -5.70 2.68
N SER A 7 -3.74 -5.34 1.97
CA SER A 7 -3.85 -4.77 0.62
C SER A 7 -4.53 -5.72 -0.38
N ARG A 8 -4.28 -7.02 -0.24
CA ARG A 8 -4.93 -8.05 -1.06
C ARG A 8 -6.43 -8.15 -0.77
N VAL A 9 -6.82 -8.17 0.51
CA VAL A 9 -8.24 -8.16 0.94
C VAL A 9 -8.93 -6.90 0.41
N MET A 10 -8.32 -5.73 0.61
CA MET A 10 -8.88 -4.45 0.17
C MET A 10 -8.95 -4.31 -1.36
N THR A 11 -8.11 -5.01 -2.09
CA THR A 11 -8.24 -5.07 -3.56
C THR A 11 -9.57 -5.74 -3.95
N TYR A 12 -9.94 -6.82 -3.28
CA TYR A 12 -11.23 -7.47 -3.52
C TYR A 12 -12.41 -6.56 -3.11
N VAL A 13 -12.33 -5.97 -1.92
CA VAL A 13 -13.39 -5.06 -1.42
C VAL A 13 -13.62 -3.88 -2.36
N ARG A 14 -12.55 -3.31 -2.91
CA ARG A 14 -12.64 -2.16 -3.83
C ARG A 14 -13.11 -2.53 -5.23
N CYS A 15 -12.69 -3.67 -5.75
CA CYS A 15 -13.09 -4.16 -7.06
C CYS A 15 -12.76 -5.65 -7.20
N PRO A 16 -13.73 -6.56 -7.07
CA PRO A 16 -13.52 -8.00 -7.25
C PRO A 16 -12.90 -8.38 -8.59
N GLU A 17 -13.24 -7.71 -9.69
CA GLU A 17 -12.60 -7.96 -11.00
C GLU A 17 -11.12 -7.52 -11.00
N HIS A 18 -10.75 -6.45 -10.31
CA HIS A 18 -9.35 -6.08 -10.14
C HIS A 18 -8.57 -7.17 -9.39
N TYR A 19 -9.19 -7.77 -8.36
CA TYR A 19 -8.63 -8.91 -7.66
C TYR A 19 -8.46 -10.13 -8.58
N LEU A 20 -9.45 -10.43 -9.42
CA LEU A 20 -9.37 -11.49 -10.43
C LEU A 20 -8.14 -11.29 -11.33
N PHE A 21 -7.97 -10.11 -11.91
CA PHE A 21 -6.85 -9.85 -12.81
C PHE A 21 -5.51 -9.99 -12.11
N ARG A 22 -5.37 -9.37 -10.94
CA ARG A 22 -4.10 -9.33 -10.23
C ARG A 22 -3.72 -10.65 -9.56
N TYR A 23 -4.63 -11.22 -8.77
CA TYR A 23 -4.29 -12.33 -7.88
C TYR A 23 -4.71 -13.71 -8.37
N VAL A 24 -5.72 -13.81 -9.21
CA VAL A 24 -6.15 -15.08 -9.79
C VAL A 24 -5.43 -15.32 -11.11
N LEU A 25 -5.43 -14.33 -11.99
CA LEU A 25 -4.80 -14.44 -13.31
C LEU A 25 -3.31 -14.04 -13.30
N GLY A 26 -2.84 -13.39 -12.24
CA GLY A 26 -1.43 -13.02 -12.07
C GLY A 26 -0.96 -11.89 -13.00
N MET A 27 -1.87 -11.00 -13.38
CA MET A 27 -1.54 -9.81 -14.16
C MET A 27 -0.90 -8.74 -13.27
N SER A 28 0.17 -8.11 -13.76
CA SER A 28 0.81 -7.00 -13.04
C SER A 28 -0.05 -5.75 -13.12
N ASN A 29 -0.17 -5.01 -12.00
CA ASN A 29 -0.68 -3.65 -12.03
C ASN A 29 0.28 -2.77 -12.83
N ALA A 30 -0.27 -1.79 -13.54
CA ALA A 30 0.59 -0.77 -14.10
C ALA A 30 1.20 0.08 -12.98
N PRO A 31 2.49 0.38 -13.07
CA PRO A 31 3.19 1.18 -12.08
C PRO A 31 2.72 2.63 -12.13
N ARG A 32 2.86 3.34 -10.99
CA ARG A 32 2.65 4.78 -10.89
C ARG A 32 3.84 5.43 -10.22
N LYS A 33 4.32 6.52 -10.79
CA LYS A 33 5.42 7.31 -10.22
C LYS A 33 5.14 7.73 -8.78
N VAL A 34 3.89 8.07 -8.47
CA VAL A 34 3.51 8.49 -7.11
C VAL A 34 3.68 7.37 -6.07
N PHE A 35 3.48 6.11 -6.44
CA PHE A 35 3.73 4.98 -5.55
C PHE A 35 5.23 4.71 -5.38
N LYS A 36 6.01 4.79 -6.46
CA LYS A 36 7.47 4.66 -6.41
C LYS A 36 8.10 5.74 -5.51
N HIS A 37 7.59 6.97 -5.60
CA HIS A 37 8.02 8.07 -4.73
C HIS A 37 7.68 7.82 -3.25
N GLY A 38 6.45 7.38 -2.96
CA GLY A 38 6.03 7.04 -1.61
C GLY A 38 6.87 5.90 -1.03
N PHE A 39 7.15 4.86 -1.83
CA PHE A 39 7.99 3.74 -1.44
C PHE A 39 9.40 4.17 -1.05
N ALA A 40 10.07 4.98 -1.89
CA ALA A 40 11.41 5.49 -1.58
C ALA A 40 11.46 6.34 -0.29
N LEU A 41 10.38 7.09 0.01
CA LEU A 41 10.28 7.82 1.27
C LEU A 41 10.13 6.89 2.48
N HIS A 42 9.30 5.86 2.36
CA HIS A 42 9.15 4.85 3.41
C HIS A 42 10.46 4.12 3.69
N GLU A 43 11.12 3.62 2.64
CA GLU A 43 12.42 2.94 2.74
C GLU A 43 13.49 3.82 3.43
N THR A 44 13.51 5.11 3.13
CA THR A 44 14.44 6.06 3.78
C THR A 44 14.14 6.22 5.27
N ILE A 45 12.87 6.29 5.63
CA ILE A 45 12.45 6.46 7.03
C ILE A 45 12.64 5.16 7.81
N GLU A 46 12.37 4.01 7.20
CA GLU A 46 12.71 2.69 7.71
C GLU A 46 14.20 2.60 8.05
N TYR A 47 15.07 2.89 7.09
CA TYR A 47 16.52 2.88 7.28
C TYR A 47 16.95 3.80 8.44
N HIS A 48 16.36 5.01 8.52
CA HIS A 48 16.63 5.90 9.65
C HIS A 48 16.27 5.29 11.00
N PHE A 49 15.10 4.66 11.13
CA PHE A 49 14.69 4.08 12.41
C PHE A 49 15.38 2.78 12.74
N ASP A 50 15.80 1.99 11.76
CA ASP A 50 16.66 0.83 11.98
C ASP A 50 18.00 1.25 12.58
N GLN A 51 18.65 2.30 12.05
CA GLN A 51 19.85 2.87 12.62
C GLN A 51 19.59 3.46 14.00
N LYS A 52 18.48 4.20 14.18
CA LYS A 52 18.11 4.81 15.45
C LYS A 52 17.85 3.78 16.56
N LYS A 53 17.31 2.63 16.19
CA LYS A 53 17.14 1.51 17.13
C LYS A 53 18.47 0.94 17.62
N GLN A 54 19.49 0.97 16.77
CA GLN A 54 20.84 0.45 17.10
C GLN A 54 21.69 1.43 17.90
N ASP A 55 21.70 2.71 17.50
CA ASP A 55 22.64 3.72 18.04
C ASP A 55 21.98 4.87 18.82
N GLY A 56 20.64 4.88 18.90
CA GLY A 56 19.84 5.91 19.56
C GLY A 56 19.72 7.23 18.76
N ARG A 57 20.41 7.38 17.63
CA ARG A 57 20.50 8.63 16.86
C ARG A 57 19.87 8.53 15.47
N GLY A 58 20.14 7.42 14.76
CA GLY A 58 19.80 7.24 13.37
C GLY A 58 20.64 8.08 12.41
N ILE A 59 20.29 8.07 11.13
CA ILE A 59 21.03 8.78 10.08
C ILE A 59 20.78 10.30 10.13
N LYS A 60 21.74 11.07 9.61
CA LYS A 60 21.62 12.52 9.48
C LYS A 60 20.68 12.89 8.32
N LEU A 61 20.07 14.08 8.38
CA LEU A 61 19.17 14.55 7.32
C LEU A 61 19.83 14.61 5.92
N ALA A 62 21.11 14.98 5.86
CA ALA A 62 21.85 15.00 4.58
C ALA A 62 21.92 13.59 3.98
N GLU A 63 22.31 12.61 4.77
CA GLU A 63 22.36 11.18 4.39
C GLU A 63 20.96 10.64 3.99
N ALA A 64 19.92 11.00 4.75
CA ALA A 64 18.55 10.62 4.40
C ALA A 64 18.11 11.17 3.04
N LYS A 65 18.52 12.40 2.69
CA LYS A 65 18.22 12.99 1.37
C LYS A 65 18.98 12.29 0.24
N GLU A 66 20.19 11.86 0.46
CA GLU A 66 21.00 11.12 -0.50
C GLU A 66 20.43 9.71 -0.70
N PHE A 67 20.15 9.02 0.40
CA PHE A 67 19.51 7.69 0.35
C PHE A 67 18.17 7.73 -0.39
N PHE A 68 17.29 8.68 -0.05
CA PHE A 68 16.03 8.89 -0.76
C PHE A 68 16.24 9.14 -2.25
N ALA A 69 17.20 9.99 -2.61
CA ALA A 69 17.46 10.30 -4.02
C ALA A 69 17.85 9.03 -4.79
N GLN A 70 18.74 8.20 -4.23
CA GLN A 70 19.15 6.95 -4.84
C GLN A 70 18.01 5.93 -4.89
N ALA A 71 17.29 5.73 -3.79
CA ALA A 71 16.13 4.83 -3.73
C ALA A 71 15.04 5.21 -4.75
N PHE A 72 14.79 6.51 -4.91
CA PHE A 72 13.81 6.99 -5.88
C PHE A 72 14.29 6.81 -7.33
N VAL A 73 15.56 7.02 -7.63
CA VAL A 73 16.14 6.74 -8.97
C VAL A 73 16.00 5.26 -9.30
N ASN A 74 16.40 4.36 -8.40
CA ASN A 74 16.28 2.91 -8.58
C ASN A 74 14.80 2.50 -8.82
N ALA A 75 13.89 3.05 -8.02
CA ALA A 75 12.46 2.80 -8.19
C ALA A 75 11.90 3.31 -9.52
N LEU A 76 12.49 4.35 -10.11
CA LEU A 76 12.10 4.85 -11.44
C LEU A 76 12.64 3.99 -12.60
N GLU A 77 13.78 3.32 -12.42
CA GLU A 77 14.28 2.33 -13.39
C GLU A 77 13.31 1.14 -13.45
N ASP A 78 12.93 0.59 -12.31
CA ASP A 78 11.89 -0.44 -12.22
C ASP A 78 10.57 0.02 -12.84
N TYR A 79 10.14 1.27 -12.53
CA TYR A 79 8.94 1.86 -13.11
C TYR A 79 8.98 1.86 -14.64
N GLY A 80 10.12 2.18 -15.25
CA GLY A 80 10.28 2.19 -16.70
C GLY A 80 10.00 0.82 -17.30
N THR A 81 10.66 -0.20 -16.79
CA THR A 81 10.50 -1.59 -17.21
C THR A 81 9.05 -2.09 -17.02
N GLU A 82 8.49 -1.90 -15.83
CA GLU A 82 7.11 -2.28 -15.51
C GLU A 82 6.08 -1.56 -16.40
N LEU A 83 6.32 -0.27 -16.73
CA LEU A 83 5.43 0.50 -17.59
C LEU A 83 5.44 0.00 -19.02
N ASP A 84 6.62 -0.35 -19.56
CA ASP A 84 6.76 -0.85 -20.91
C ASP A 84 6.08 -2.22 -21.06
N GLU A 85 6.20 -3.09 -20.09
CA GLU A 85 5.46 -4.36 -20.04
C GLU A 85 3.94 -4.16 -19.99
N ALA A 86 3.47 -3.17 -19.24
CA ALA A 86 2.05 -2.88 -19.08
C ALA A 86 1.45 -2.05 -20.23
N ARG A 87 2.26 -1.31 -21.00
CA ARG A 87 1.85 -0.36 -22.04
C ARG A 87 0.80 -0.89 -23.02
N PRO A 88 0.88 -2.12 -23.56
CA PRO A 88 -0.14 -2.64 -24.49
C PRO A 88 -1.55 -2.66 -23.91
N TYR A 89 -1.68 -2.75 -22.60
CA TYR A 89 -2.94 -2.89 -21.89
C TYR A 89 -3.47 -1.58 -21.30
N LEU A 90 -2.65 -0.51 -21.34
CA LEU A 90 -3.01 0.79 -20.76
C LEU A 90 -3.80 1.64 -21.76
N THR A 91 -4.62 2.53 -21.22
CA THR A 91 -5.32 3.55 -22.00
C THR A 91 -4.39 4.72 -22.32
N ARG A 92 -4.74 5.51 -23.34
CA ARG A 92 -4.00 6.74 -23.67
C ARG A 92 -4.08 7.76 -22.53
N GLU A 93 -5.22 7.83 -21.88
CA GLU A 93 -5.50 8.73 -20.75
C GLU A 93 -4.62 8.39 -19.55
N TYR A 94 -4.47 7.09 -19.23
CA TYR A 94 -3.56 6.62 -18.19
C TYR A 94 -2.12 7.06 -18.47
N LEU A 95 -1.61 6.78 -19.65
CA LEU A 95 -0.25 7.12 -20.07
C LEU A 95 -0.02 8.64 -20.10
N SER A 96 -1.00 9.42 -20.59
CA SER A 96 -0.93 10.88 -20.59
C SER A 96 -0.81 11.46 -19.19
N LYS A 97 -1.56 10.91 -18.23
CA LYS A 97 -1.50 11.32 -16.82
C LYS A 97 -0.13 11.06 -16.20
N GLU A 98 0.43 9.88 -16.42
CA GLU A 98 1.77 9.54 -15.92
C GLU A 98 2.88 10.42 -16.53
N ARG A 99 2.77 10.80 -17.82
CA ARG A 99 3.75 11.70 -18.47
C ARG A 99 3.78 13.10 -17.87
N LYS A 100 2.62 13.60 -17.41
CA LYS A 100 2.50 14.95 -16.82
C LYS A 100 3.15 15.05 -15.43
N ILE A 101 3.50 13.93 -14.79
CA ILE A 101 4.12 13.94 -13.47
C ILE A 101 5.61 14.23 -13.60
N SER A 102 6.04 15.39 -13.07
CA SER A 102 7.43 15.83 -13.05
C SER A 102 8.24 15.07 -12.01
N VAL A 103 9.24 14.32 -12.45
CA VAL A 103 10.19 13.61 -11.56
C VAL A 103 11.02 14.60 -10.74
N LYS A 104 11.43 15.73 -11.34
CA LYS A 104 12.17 16.79 -10.64
C LYS A 104 11.35 17.36 -9.47
N ASP A 105 10.08 17.66 -9.69
CA ASP A 105 9.20 18.15 -8.63
C ASP A 105 9.00 17.10 -7.53
N MET A 106 8.94 15.84 -7.89
CA MET A 106 8.82 14.75 -6.92
C MET A 106 10.09 14.63 -6.07
N MET A 107 11.27 14.66 -6.68
CA MET A 107 12.54 14.65 -5.98
C MET A 107 12.61 15.77 -4.94
N GLU A 108 12.29 17.01 -5.35
CA GLU A 108 12.32 18.17 -4.47
C GLU A 108 11.28 18.13 -3.35
N THR A 109 10.06 17.66 -3.66
CA THR A 109 9.01 17.52 -2.64
C THR A 109 9.31 16.41 -1.65
N GLY A 110 9.94 15.32 -2.10
CA GLY A 110 10.39 14.24 -1.23
C GLY A 110 11.47 14.69 -0.23
N LYS A 111 12.51 15.38 -0.72
CA LYS A 111 13.57 15.94 0.14
C LYS A 111 13.00 16.91 1.18
N ARG A 112 12.04 17.76 0.81
CA ARG A 112 11.34 18.66 1.76
C ARG A 112 10.46 17.89 2.75
N GLY A 113 9.82 16.83 2.29
CA GLY A 113 9.06 15.93 3.17
C GLY A 113 9.93 15.34 4.27
N LEU A 114 11.14 14.87 3.92
CA LEU A 114 12.13 14.38 4.88
C LEU A 114 12.59 15.47 5.86
N GLU A 115 12.87 16.70 5.38
CA GLU A 115 13.23 17.82 6.27
C GLU A 115 12.18 18.05 7.36
N VAL A 116 10.91 18.06 6.96
CA VAL A 116 9.82 18.27 7.92
C VAL A 116 9.67 17.06 8.85
N TYR A 117 9.81 15.84 8.32
CA TYR A 117 9.72 14.62 9.10
C TYR A 117 10.83 14.55 10.16
N PHE A 118 12.07 14.75 9.77
CA PHE A 118 13.24 14.71 10.65
C PHE A 118 13.22 15.81 11.73
N ARG A 119 12.63 16.96 11.43
CA ARG A 119 12.53 18.08 12.39
C ARG A 119 11.33 17.96 13.31
N ARG A 120 10.19 17.49 12.82
CA ARG A 120 8.91 17.60 13.52
C ARG A 120 8.39 16.30 14.12
N LEU A 121 8.89 15.16 13.66
CA LEU A 121 8.33 13.87 14.05
C LEU A 121 9.38 12.90 14.56
N SER A 122 10.41 12.61 13.77
CA SER A 122 11.43 11.63 14.11
C SER A 122 12.11 11.85 15.49
N PRO A 123 12.41 13.08 15.97
CA PRO A 123 13.04 13.28 17.27
C PRO A 123 12.20 12.78 18.45
N TYR A 124 10.88 12.69 18.28
CA TYR A 124 9.92 12.33 19.34
C TYR A 124 9.50 10.85 19.32
N ILE A 125 10.13 10.05 18.49
CA ILE A 125 9.87 8.61 18.39
C ILE A 125 11.14 7.87 18.81
N THR A 126 11.08 7.11 19.89
CA THR A 126 12.10 6.12 20.25
C THR A 126 11.64 4.76 19.72
N PRO A 127 12.28 4.23 18.66
CA PRO A 127 11.77 3.03 17.99
C PRO A 127 11.90 1.78 18.86
N ASP A 128 10.90 0.91 18.77
CA ASP A 128 10.89 -0.44 19.36
C ASP A 128 10.86 -1.50 18.25
N LEU A 129 9.78 -1.59 17.49
CA LEU A 129 9.69 -2.45 16.29
C LEU A 129 9.76 -1.59 15.04
N VAL A 130 10.54 -2.01 14.04
CA VAL A 130 10.68 -1.36 12.73
C VAL A 130 10.42 -2.41 11.67
N GLU A 131 9.47 -2.18 10.77
CA GLU A 131 9.07 -3.08 9.68
C GLU A 131 8.87 -4.54 10.16
N GLU A 132 8.29 -4.70 11.34
CA GLU A 132 8.17 -6.01 11.98
C GLU A 132 7.05 -6.84 11.36
N PRO A 133 7.35 -8.04 10.84
CA PRO A 133 6.35 -8.91 10.24
C PRO A 133 5.46 -9.55 11.32
N PHE A 134 4.19 -9.72 10.99
CA PHE A 134 3.25 -10.48 11.80
C PHE A 134 2.40 -11.42 10.97
N SER A 135 1.90 -12.45 11.62
CA SER A 135 0.87 -13.30 11.04
C SER A 135 -0.14 -13.76 12.09
N PHE A 136 -1.36 -14.04 11.62
CA PHE A 136 -2.35 -14.72 12.44
C PHE A 136 -3.30 -15.57 11.60
N LYS A 137 -3.77 -16.67 12.19
CA LYS A 137 -4.69 -17.60 11.55
C LYS A 137 -6.06 -16.94 11.35
N VAL A 138 -6.56 -17.00 10.12
CA VAL A 138 -7.92 -16.59 9.76
C VAL A 138 -8.88 -17.78 9.82
N ARG A 139 -8.52 -18.87 9.14
CA ARG A 139 -9.19 -20.19 9.16
C ARG A 139 -8.22 -21.29 8.77
N GLN A 140 -8.68 -22.53 8.75
CA GLN A 140 -7.85 -23.62 8.25
C GLN A 140 -7.41 -23.35 6.81
N GLY A 141 -6.11 -23.42 6.57
CA GLY A 141 -5.50 -23.18 5.26
C GLY A 141 -5.38 -21.70 4.86
N LEU A 142 -5.80 -20.72 5.69
CA LEU A 142 -5.70 -19.29 5.42
C LEU A 142 -5.11 -18.51 6.59
N GLU A 143 -4.10 -17.71 6.31
CA GLU A 143 -3.38 -16.86 7.26
C GLU A 143 -3.37 -15.41 6.79
N MET A 144 -3.63 -14.46 7.69
CA MET A 144 -3.38 -13.04 7.49
C MET A 144 -1.91 -12.76 7.77
N ILE A 145 -1.26 -12.05 6.86
CA ILE A 145 0.10 -11.55 7.04
C ILE A 145 0.13 -10.04 6.90
N GLY A 146 1.07 -9.42 7.58
CA GLY A 146 1.31 -7.98 7.49
C GLY A 146 2.66 -7.61 8.05
N ARG A 147 2.94 -6.32 8.05
CA ARG A 147 4.14 -5.74 8.60
C ARG A 147 3.76 -4.42 9.27
N ILE A 148 4.22 -4.20 10.48
CA ILE A 148 4.02 -2.95 11.22
C ILE A 148 5.16 -2.02 10.85
N ASP A 149 4.85 -0.85 10.30
CA ASP A 149 5.87 0.10 9.84
C ASP A 149 6.80 0.49 11.00
N LEU A 150 6.24 0.91 12.13
CA LEU A 150 7.02 1.38 13.28
C LEU A 150 6.19 1.29 14.57
N THR A 151 6.83 0.93 15.68
CA THR A 151 6.31 1.18 17.02
C THR A 151 7.33 1.94 17.85
N ASP A 152 6.86 2.65 18.88
CA ASP A 152 7.73 3.29 19.87
C ASP A 152 7.75 2.51 21.18
N THR A 153 8.73 2.86 22.03
CA THR A 153 8.88 2.28 23.38
C THR A 153 7.70 2.57 24.31
N ASP A 154 6.84 3.54 23.95
CA ASP A 154 5.59 3.79 24.67
C ASP A 154 4.48 2.82 24.25
N GLY A 155 4.70 1.94 23.28
CA GLY A 155 3.74 0.96 22.79
C GLY A 155 2.71 1.56 21.84
N VAL A 156 3.06 2.64 21.13
CA VAL A 156 2.23 3.26 20.10
C VAL A 156 2.66 2.75 18.72
N ILE A 157 1.70 2.35 17.90
CA ILE A 157 1.93 2.01 16.49
C ILE A 157 1.94 3.31 15.68
N HIS A 158 2.95 3.50 14.83
CA HIS A 158 3.07 4.60 13.88
C HIS A 158 2.89 4.08 12.46
N GLU A 159 1.78 4.45 11.82
CA GLU A 159 1.50 4.16 10.42
C GLU A 159 1.85 5.37 9.57
N LEU A 160 2.90 5.27 8.79
CA LEU A 160 3.36 6.34 7.91
C LEU A 160 2.57 6.37 6.59
N LYS A 161 2.15 7.56 6.18
CA LYS A 161 1.54 7.79 4.86
C LYS A 161 2.11 9.04 4.20
N THR A 162 2.35 8.96 2.90
CA THR A 162 2.67 10.12 2.07
C THR A 162 1.44 10.54 1.28
N THR A 163 1.17 11.83 1.18
CA THR A 163 0.02 12.37 0.47
C THR A 163 0.32 13.76 -0.08
N ARG A 164 -0.45 14.21 -1.09
CA ARG A 164 -0.44 15.59 -1.58
C ARG A 164 -1.61 16.41 -1.07
N VAL A 165 -2.59 15.76 -0.49
CA VAL A 165 -3.81 16.39 0.04
C VAL A 165 -3.81 16.25 1.55
N THR A 166 -4.16 17.31 2.26
CA THR A 166 -4.32 17.23 3.72
C THR A 166 -5.45 16.25 4.06
N PRO A 167 -5.17 15.18 4.83
CA PRO A 167 -6.16 14.16 5.13
C PRO A 167 -7.23 14.70 6.10
N ASN A 168 -8.44 14.11 6.00
CA ASN A 168 -9.53 14.40 6.92
C ASN A 168 -9.52 13.40 8.11
N LYS A 169 -9.86 13.87 9.30
CA LYS A 169 -9.93 13.05 10.52
C LYS A 169 -11.00 11.92 10.43
N GLN A 170 -12.04 12.12 9.66
CA GLN A 170 -13.10 11.11 9.49
C GLN A 170 -12.61 9.86 8.73
N ASP A 171 -11.71 10.03 7.75
CA ASP A 171 -11.18 8.94 6.93
C ASP A 171 -10.35 7.92 7.74
N ILE A 172 -9.91 8.32 8.94
CA ILE A 172 -9.02 7.54 9.79
C ILE A 172 -9.77 6.64 10.76
N ARG A 173 -10.95 7.08 11.23
CA ARG A 173 -11.76 6.31 12.18
C ARG A 173 -12.26 4.99 11.60
N SER A 174 -12.49 4.93 10.30
CA SER A 174 -12.97 3.76 9.55
C SER A 174 -11.85 2.92 8.93
N ASP A 175 -10.57 3.25 9.16
CA ASP A 175 -9.45 2.54 8.55
C ASP A 175 -9.31 1.12 9.13
N ALA A 176 -9.67 0.13 8.29
CA ALA A 176 -9.61 -1.27 8.67
C ALA A 176 -8.15 -1.80 8.82
N GLN A 177 -7.16 -1.13 8.21
CA GLN A 177 -5.74 -1.49 8.36
C GLN A 177 -5.30 -1.38 9.81
N LEU A 178 -5.74 -0.33 10.50
CA LEU A 178 -5.39 -0.09 11.90
C LEU A 178 -5.91 -1.21 12.84
N ALA A 179 -7.04 -1.83 12.49
CA ALA A 179 -7.55 -2.98 13.25
C ALA A 179 -6.65 -4.22 13.10
N ILE A 180 -6.17 -4.46 11.88
CA ILE A 180 -5.26 -5.57 11.59
C ILE A 180 -3.92 -5.34 12.29
N TYR A 181 -3.43 -4.11 12.33
CA TYR A 181 -2.20 -3.76 13.04
C TYR A 181 -2.31 -3.93 14.56
N GLN A 182 -3.46 -3.57 15.17
CA GLN A 182 -3.68 -3.85 16.60
C GLN A 182 -3.59 -5.36 16.91
N ILE A 183 -4.18 -6.19 16.03
CA ILE A 183 -4.10 -7.65 16.18
C ILE A 183 -2.67 -8.12 15.98
N GLY A 184 -2.00 -7.68 14.92
CA GLY A 184 -0.61 -8.02 14.62
C GLY A 184 0.35 -7.66 15.77
N TYR A 185 0.22 -6.46 16.31
CA TYR A 185 1.01 -6.02 17.47
C TYR A 185 0.80 -6.94 18.68
N LYS A 186 -0.47 -7.30 18.95
CA LYS A 186 -0.78 -8.23 20.05
C LYS A 186 -0.22 -9.64 19.81
N GLU A 187 -0.20 -10.13 18.56
CA GLU A 187 0.42 -11.43 18.24
C GLU A 187 1.94 -11.42 18.48
N ILE A 188 2.62 -10.26 18.22
CA ILE A 188 4.06 -10.13 18.44
C ILE A 188 4.38 -9.97 19.92
N THR A 189 3.67 -9.05 20.61
CA THR A 189 4.06 -8.56 21.95
C THR A 189 3.29 -9.25 23.11
N GLY A 190 2.20 -9.94 22.82
CA GLY A 190 1.29 -10.52 23.81
C GLY A 190 0.26 -9.55 24.40
N HIS A 191 0.38 -8.25 24.17
CA HIS A 191 -0.52 -7.22 24.71
C HIS A 191 -1.03 -6.25 23.65
N ALA A 192 -2.13 -5.55 23.92
CA ALA A 192 -2.67 -4.55 23.01
C ALA A 192 -1.77 -3.30 22.95
N PRO A 193 -1.66 -2.62 21.79
CA PRO A 193 -0.95 -1.34 21.73
C PRO A 193 -1.66 -0.29 22.57
N LYS A 194 -0.90 0.63 23.16
CA LYS A 194 -1.44 1.76 23.94
C LYS A 194 -2.12 2.81 23.06
N GLY A 195 -1.77 2.86 21.78
CA GLY A 195 -2.37 3.78 20.81
C GLY A 195 -1.92 3.50 19.39
N ILE A 196 -2.52 4.21 18.45
CA ILE A 196 -2.10 4.22 17.05
C ILE A 196 -1.98 5.67 16.62
N SER A 197 -0.86 5.99 15.99
CA SER A 197 -0.64 7.27 15.31
C SER A 197 -0.62 7.04 13.81
N LYS A 198 -1.45 7.77 13.08
CA LYS A 198 -1.37 7.81 11.63
C LYS A 198 -0.68 9.10 11.22
N ASP A 199 0.54 8.95 10.72
CA ASP A 199 1.47 10.03 10.50
C ASP A 199 1.56 10.33 9.00
N TYR A 200 1.04 11.48 8.58
CA TYR A 200 1.04 11.89 7.18
C TYR A 200 2.14 12.89 6.91
N VAL A 201 2.99 12.56 5.95
CA VAL A 201 3.87 13.54 5.30
C VAL A 201 3.11 14.13 4.13
N VAL A 202 2.58 15.34 4.29
CA VAL A 202 1.88 16.07 3.23
C VAL A 202 2.92 16.75 2.36
N LEU A 203 3.08 16.27 1.14
CA LEU A 203 4.08 16.71 0.18
C LEU A 203 3.54 17.87 -0.66
N SER A 204 4.15 19.02 -0.55
CA SER A 204 3.79 20.22 -1.30
C SER A 204 5.03 20.93 -1.83
N LYS A 205 4.88 21.62 -2.98
CA LYS A 205 5.98 22.41 -3.57
C LYS A 205 6.49 23.50 -2.64
N ASN A 206 5.59 24.14 -1.90
CA ASN A 206 5.92 25.34 -1.11
C ASN A 206 5.90 25.08 0.41
N ASN A 207 5.06 24.16 0.88
CA ASN A 207 4.85 23.97 2.30
C ASN A 207 4.51 22.48 2.61
N SER A 208 5.53 21.63 2.64
CA SER A 208 5.37 20.27 3.17
C SER A 208 5.17 20.33 4.69
N LYS A 209 4.28 19.48 5.20
CA LYS A 209 3.94 19.46 6.63
C LYS A 209 3.66 18.03 7.13
N ILE A 210 3.77 17.86 8.44
CA ILE A 210 3.30 16.65 9.12
C ILE A 210 1.88 16.89 9.61
N VAL A 211 1.00 15.93 9.34
CA VAL A 211 -0.33 15.86 9.95
C VAL A 211 -0.42 14.54 10.68
N ARG A 212 -0.56 14.60 12.00
CA ARG A 212 -0.61 13.43 12.86
C ARG A 212 -2.02 13.28 13.44
N PHE A 213 -2.57 12.09 13.33
CA PHE A 213 -3.82 11.72 13.98
C PHE A 213 -3.57 10.58 14.97
N ARG A 214 -3.65 10.90 16.24
CA ARG A 214 -3.71 9.87 17.27
C ARG A 214 -5.12 9.28 17.31
N VAL A 215 -5.20 7.98 17.15
CA VAL A 215 -6.46 7.24 17.13
C VAL A 215 -6.51 6.42 18.42
N VAL A 216 -7.32 6.88 19.35
CA VAL A 216 -7.76 6.04 20.47
C VAL A 216 -9.02 5.34 19.99
N ARG A 217 -8.91 4.06 19.69
CA ARG A 217 -10.09 3.25 19.33
C ARG A 217 -10.11 2.00 20.20
N PRO A 218 -11.29 1.50 20.52
CA PRO A 218 -11.42 0.21 21.21
C PRO A 218 -10.64 -0.86 20.43
N PHE A 219 -10.03 -1.78 21.16
CA PHE A 219 -9.44 -2.95 20.56
C PHE A 219 -10.54 -3.70 19.79
N ILE A 220 -10.33 -3.86 18.46
CA ILE A 220 -11.30 -4.59 17.63
C ILE A 220 -11.14 -6.07 17.92
N ASP A 221 -12.28 -6.73 18.20
CA ASP A 221 -12.28 -8.18 18.38
C ASP A 221 -11.73 -8.86 17.12
N LYS A 222 -10.65 -9.62 17.30
CA LYS A 222 -10.01 -10.44 16.26
C LYS A 222 -11.04 -11.30 15.51
N ARG A 223 -12.07 -11.80 16.20
CA ARG A 223 -13.14 -12.62 15.60
C ARG A 223 -13.88 -11.88 14.49
N THR A 224 -14.17 -10.59 14.68
CA THR A 224 -14.84 -9.76 13.66
C THR A 224 -13.96 -9.61 12.42
N VAL A 225 -12.67 -9.30 12.57
CA VAL A 225 -11.72 -9.19 11.45
C VAL A 225 -11.58 -10.52 10.73
N VAL A 226 -11.38 -11.59 11.47
CA VAL A 226 -11.26 -12.96 10.95
C VAL A 226 -12.49 -13.36 10.14
N ARG A 227 -13.70 -13.15 10.69
CA ARG A 227 -14.96 -13.45 10.00
C ARG A 227 -15.08 -12.69 8.67
N ASN A 228 -14.78 -11.39 8.68
CA ASN A 228 -14.91 -10.55 7.48
C ASN A 228 -13.88 -10.95 6.41
N VAL A 229 -12.63 -11.16 6.80
CA VAL A 229 -11.57 -11.61 5.89
C VAL A 229 -11.90 -13.00 5.32
N SER A 230 -12.39 -13.93 6.15
CA SER A 230 -12.81 -15.25 5.69
C SER A 230 -13.91 -15.15 4.65
N ALA A 231 -14.98 -14.39 4.91
CA ALA A 231 -16.10 -14.22 3.99
C ALA A 231 -15.67 -13.60 2.64
N ILE A 232 -14.79 -12.59 2.68
CA ILE A 232 -14.24 -11.97 1.45
C ILE A 232 -13.44 -12.99 0.65
N MET A 233 -12.59 -13.77 1.32
CA MET A 233 -11.76 -14.76 0.65
C MET A 233 -12.57 -15.94 0.13
N ASP A 234 -13.64 -16.35 0.84
CA ASP A 234 -14.57 -17.38 0.38
C ASP A 234 -15.31 -16.95 -0.91
N ALA A 235 -15.72 -15.68 -1.00
CA ALA A 235 -16.30 -15.12 -2.20
C ALA A 235 -15.32 -15.14 -3.39
N ALA A 236 -14.06 -14.79 -3.15
CA ALA A 236 -13.00 -14.88 -4.16
C ALA A 236 -12.74 -16.33 -4.62
N ASP A 237 -12.72 -17.29 -3.68
CA ASP A 237 -12.50 -18.71 -3.95
C ASP A 237 -13.69 -19.33 -4.74
N LYS A 238 -14.91 -18.81 -4.54
CA LYS A 238 -16.11 -19.16 -5.31
C LYS A 238 -16.21 -18.45 -6.66
N ASN A 239 -15.17 -17.72 -7.08
CA ASN A 239 -15.13 -16.93 -8.32
C ASN A 239 -16.24 -15.88 -8.43
N ILE A 240 -16.64 -15.27 -7.32
CA ILE A 240 -17.61 -14.16 -7.32
C ILE A 240 -16.84 -12.88 -7.67
N PHE A 241 -16.87 -12.47 -8.93
CA PHE A 241 -16.19 -11.28 -9.44
C PHE A 241 -17.16 -10.37 -10.16
N TYR A 242 -17.14 -9.10 -9.81
CA TYR A 242 -17.94 -8.04 -10.42
C TYR A 242 -17.16 -6.73 -10.45
N CYS A 243 -17.47 -5.86 -11.41
CA CYS A 243 -16.86 -4.55 -11.51
C CYS A 243 -17.63 -3.54 -10.66
N MET A 244 -16.91 -2.73 -9.88
CA MET A 244 -17.51 -1.55 -9.26
C MET A 244 -17.94 -0.57 -10.35
N HIS A 245 -19.13 0.00 -10.21
CA HIS A 245 -19.64 0.95 -11.20
C HIS A 245 -18.85 2.28 -11.11
N PRO A 246 -18.54 2.94 -12.26
CA PRO A 246 -17.85 4.24 -12.26
C PRO A 246 -18.52 5.31 -11.38
N ALA A 247 -19.84 5.28 -11.22
CA ALA A 247 -20.57 6.20 -10.35
C ALA A 247 -20.25 6.00 -8.85
N GLU A 248 -19.76 4.81 -8.48
CA GLU A 248 -19.45 4.46 -7.08
C GLU A 248 -17.96 4.60 -6.77
N SER A 249 -17.10 4.62 -7.80
CA SER A 249 -15.66 4.69 -7.62
C SER A 249 -14.98 5.45 -8.75
N TRP A 250 -14.38 6.60 -8.42
CA TRP A 250 -13.57 7.39 -9.33
C TRP A 250 -12.35 6.64 -9.89
N ILE A 251 -11.90 5.59 -9.16
CA ILE A 251 -10.79 4.73 -9.59
C ILE A 251 -11.18 3.91 -10.83
N CYS A 252 -12.48 3.61 -11.02
CA CYS A 252 -13.00 2.89 -12.16
C CYS A 252 -13.11 3.78 -13.40
N SER A 253 -11.98 4.31 -13.87
CA SER A 253 -11.89 5.22 -15.01
C SER A 253 -10.70 4.90 -15.91
N LYS A 254 -10.72 5.40 -17.15
CA LYS A 254 -9.61 5.24 -18.11
C LYS A 254 -8.29 5.80 -17.62
N GLU A 255 -8.34 6.80 -16.76
CA GLU A 255 -7.17 7.51 -16.25
C GLU A 255 -6.54 6.82 -15.03
N TRP A 256 -7.33 6.04 -14.30
CA TRP A 256 -6.91 5.52 -13.00
C TRP A 256 -6.82 3.99 -12.95
N CYS A 257 -7.71 3.28 -13.68
CA CYS A 257 -7.74 1.83 -13.66
C CYS A 257 -6.73 1.24 -14.65
N SER A 258 -5.69 0.59 -14.15
CA SER A 258 -4.70 -0.12 -14.97
C SER A 258 -5.30 -1.30 -15.76
N PHE A 259 -6.44 -1.81 -15.34
CA PHE A 259 -7.14 -2.92 -15.99
C PHE A 259 -8.38 -2.48 -16.78
N TYR A 260 -8.52 -1.20 -17.10
CA TYR A 260 -9.72 -0.68 -17.77
C TYR A 260 -10.07 -1.43 -19.06
N LYS A 261 -9.07 -1.72 -19.91
CA LYS A 261 -9.29 -2.48 -21.15
C LYS A 261 -9.72 -3.93 -20.88
N PHE A 262 -9.20 -4.55 -19.84
CA PHE A 262 -9.61 -5.90 -19.44
C PHE A 262 -11.04 -5.96 -18.91
N HIS A 263 -11.48 -4.95 -18.18
CA HIS A 263 -12.89 -4.82 -17.78
C HIS A 263 -13.82 -4.74 -19.00
N GLN A 264 -13.42 -3.98 -20.04
CA GLN A 264 -14.21 -3.90 -21.28
C GLN A 264 -14.24 -5.22 -22.04
N GLU A 265 -13.14 -5.95 -22.07
CA GLU A 265 -13.06 -7.27 -22.69
C GLU A 265 -13.92 -8.28 -21.91
N LEU A 266 -13.78 -8.32 -20.59
CA LEU A 266 -14.54 -9.21 -19.72
C LEU A 266 -16.06 -9.02 -19.88
N LYS A 267 -16.53 -7.77 -19.97
CA LYS A 267 -17.95 -7.46 -20.25
C LYS A 267 -18.45 -8.03 -21.57
N LYS A 268 -17.57 -8.08 -22.59
CA LYS A 268 -17.95 -8.60 -23.92
C LYS A 268 -17.92 -10.12 -24.01
N THR A 269 -16.95 -10.76 -23.34
CA THR A 269 -16.71 -12.20 -23.50
C THR A 269 -17.36 -13.04 -22.41
N GLY A 270 -17.71 -12.44 -21.27
CA GLY A 270 -18.15 -13.16 -20.07
C GLY A 270 -16.99 -13.77 -19.29
N LEU A 271 -17.26 -14.08 -18.02
CA LEU A 271 -16.23 -14.49 -17.05
C LEU A 271 -15.51 -15.80 -17.45
N SER A 272 -16.26 -16.81 -17.86
CA SER A 272 -15.72 -18.14 -18.18
C SER A 272 -14.74 -18.08 -19.35
N ALA A 273 -15.15 -17.52 -20.48
CA ALA A 273 -14.31 -17.39 -21.67
C ALA A 273 -13.09 -16.49 -21.42
N PHE A 274 -13.26 -15.40 -20.65
CA PHE A 274 -12.17 -14.53 -20.27
C PHE A 274 -11.13 -15.27 -19.42
N MET A 275 -11.56 -15.98 -18.39
CA MET A 275 -10.66 -16.72 -17.50
C MET A 275 -9.91 -17.82 -18.26
N GLU A 276 -10.57 -18.56 -19.14
CA GLU A 276 -9.95 -19.60 -19.97
C GLU A 276 -8.83 -19.02 -20.84
N LYS A 277 -9.14 -17.96 -21.62
CA LYS A 277 -8.17 -17.26 -22.47
C LYS A 277 -6.91 -16.85 -21.72
N TYR A 278 -7.04 -16.25 -20.52
CA TYR A 278 -5.90 -15.73 -19.78
C TYR A 278 -5.16 -16.79 -18.97
N ARG A 279 -5.82 -17.88 -18.54
CA ARG A 279 -5.17 -19.06 -17.96
C ARG A 279 -4.30 -19.79 -18.99
N GLU A 280 -4.78 -19.94 -20.22
CA GLU A 280 -3.98 -20.52 -21.31
C GLU A 280 -2.75 -19.65 -21.64
N LYS A 281 -2.92 -18.32 -21.73
CA LYS A 281 -1.80 -17.38 -21.92
C LYS A 281 -0.72 -17.56 -20.87
N LYS A 282 -1.11 -17.68 -19.59
CA LYS A 282 -0.20 -17.90 -18.47
C LYS A 282 0.53 -19.25 -18.60
N ARG A 283 -0.17 -20.33 -18.95
CA ARG A 283 0.43 -21.66 -19.15
C ARG A 283 1.47 -21.64 -20.30
N ARG A 284 1.17 -20.95 -21.41
CA ARG A 284 2.12 -20.81 -22.54
C ARG A 284 3.37 -20.00 -22.17
N LYS A 285 3.23 -18.97 -21.31
CA LYS A 285 4.38 -18.16 -20.83
C LYS A 285 5.29 -18.96 -19.87
N LEU A 286 4.75 -19.90 -19.12
CA LEU A 286 5.52 -20.77 -18.20
C LEU A 286 6.23 -21.94 -18.91
N ARG A 287 5.88 -22.23 -20.17
CA ARG A 287 6.49 -23.29 -20.99
C ARG A 287 7.60 -22.80 -21.94
N ARG A 288 7.79 -21.48 -22.00
CA ARG A 288 8.90 -20.79 -22.68
C ARG A 288 9.94 -20.34 -21.66
#